data_742e1c60af101be06eaa2279b92847f3
#
_entry.id   742e1c60af101be06eaa2279b92847f3
#
_cell.length_a   1.000
_cell.length_b   1.000
_cell.length_c   1.000
_cell.angle_alpha   90.00
_cell.angle_beta   90.00
_cell.angle_gamma   90.00
#
_symmetry.space_group_name_H-M   'P 1'
#
loop_
_entity.id
_entity.type
_entity.pdbx_description
1 polymer ?
#
loop_
_entity_poly.entity_id
_entity_poly.type
_entity_poly.pdbx_seq_one_letter_code
_entity_poly.pdbx_strand_id
1 'polypeptide(L)'
;MEDNYLTICTQKKFNSLINEKGCLKGNFIITGNNISSLGCLKRVYGNLGINSNHLIDLGQLNYVKNDFWILKAQKLTSLGNIKKIGRTITLRYSNIDDLGKLKTVGNTLCLRDTTIKTLSNLREVHILLLPDRFKNKNIDFIKTTEIKYFRNKKKIV
;
A
#
# COMPACT_ATOMS: atom_id res chain seq x y z
N MET A 1 -0.55 5.17 23.71
CA MET A 1 -0.91 6.38 22.92
C MET A 1 -1.85 5.92 21.83
N GLU A 2 -3.11 6.34 21.87
CA GLU A 2 -4.04 6.05 20.78
C GLU A 2 -3.56 6.79 19.53
N ASP A 3 -3.36 6.04 18.45
CA ASP A 3 -3.04 6.62 17.15
C ASP A 3 -4.25 7.42 16.65
N ASN A 4 -4.21 8.73 16.78
CA ASN A 4 -5.30 9.60 16.34
C ASN A 4 -5.25 9.72 14.81
N TYR A 5 -6.29 9.21 14.13
CA TYR A 5 -6.40 9.22 12.67
C TYR A 5 -7.34 10.32 12.19
N LEU A 6 -6.88 11.12 11.24
CA LEU A 6 -7.75 12.07 10.53
C LEU A 6 -8.39 11.37 9.33
N THR A 7 -9.73 11.28 9.36
CA THR A 7 -10.49 10.72 8.23
C THR A 7 -10.73 11.79 7.16
N ILE A 8 -10.45 11.43 5.91
CA ILE A 8 -10.58 12.30 4.74
C ILE A 8 -11.55 11.67 3.74
N CYS A 9 -12.65 12.37 3.45
CA CYS A 9 -13.74 11.87 2.59
C CYS A 9 -13.90 12.68 1.30
N THR A 10 -13.21 13.81 1.13
CA THR A 10 -13.36 14.68 -0.05
C THR A 10 -12.00 15.09 -0.63
N GLN A 11 -11.94 15.23 -1.95
CA GLN A 11 -10.74 15.69 -2.64
C GLN A 11 -10.31 17.10 -2.20
N LYS A 12 -11.28 17.99 -1.96
CA LYS A 12 -11.01 19.36 -1.50
C LYS A 12 -10.29 19.37 -0.15
N LYS A 13 -10.81 18.62 0.85
CA LYS A 13 -10.15 18.50 2.16
C LYS A 13 -8.79 17.83 2.05
N PHE A 14 -8.67 16.76 1.24
CA PHE A 14 -7.40 16.11 1.00
C PHE A 14 -6.35 17.08 0.46
N ASN A 15 -6.68 17.83 -0.58
CA ASN A 15 -5.76 18.79 -1.20
C ASN A 15 -5.34 19.92 -0.23
N SER A 16 -6.25 20.39 0.65
CA SER A 16 -5.94 21.43 1.63
C SER A 16 -4.98 21.01 2.74
N LEU A 17 -4.78 19.71 2.95
CA LEU A 17 -3.88 19.18 3.98
C LEU A 17 -2.45 18.96 3.45
N ILE A 18 -2.29 18.88 2.12
CA ILE A 18 -0.98 18.69 1.51
C ILE A 18 -0.23 20.02 1.50
N ASN A 19 0.96 20.04 2.10
CA ASN A 19 1.80 21.23 2.08
C ASN A 19 2.46 21.45 0.71
N GLU A 20 3.11 22.60 0.51
CA GLU A 20 3.77 22.98 -0.75
C GLU A 20 4.83 21.97 -1.23
N LYS A 21 5.41 21.19 -0.31
CA LYS A 21 6.38 20.13 -0.63
C LYS A 21 5.71 18.79 -1.03
N GLY A 22 4.38 18.74 -1.06
CA GLY A 22 3.63 17.51 -1.33
C GLY A 22 3.63 16.52 -0.16
N CYS A 23 3.60 17.00 1.09
CA CYS A 23 3.72 16.15 2.27
C CYS A 23 2.51 16.26 3.19
N LEU A 24 2.16 15.13 3.83
CA LEU A 24 1.24 15.05 4.97
C LEU A 24 2.02 14.66 6.24
N LYS A 25 1.70 15.27 7.37
CA LYS A 25 2.24 14.93 8.69
C LYS A 25 1.12 14.43 9.59
N GLY A 26 1.24 13.21 10.10
CA GLY A 26 0.24 12.55 10.96
C GLY A 26 -0.30 11.26 10.35
N ASN A 27 -1.37 10.75 10.94
CA ASN A 27 -2.02 9.51 10.53
C ASN A 27 -3.34 9.82 9.82
N PHE A 28 -3.54 9.21 8.65
CA PHE A 28 -4.69 9.51 7.79
C PHE A 28 -5.40 8.25 7.34
N ILE A 29 -6.73 8.34 7.25
CA ILE A 29 -7.57 7.35 6.57
C ILE A 29 -8.34 8.07 5.45
N ILE A 30 -8.10 7.62 4.22
CA ILE A 30 -8.84 8.06 3.04
C ILE A 30 -10.01 7.10 2.85
N THR A 31 -11.23 7.62 2.86
CA THR A 31 -12.44 6.81 2.76
C THR A 31 -13.48 7.48 1.86
N GLY A 32 -14.46 6.69 1.40
CA GLY A 32 -15.54 7.19 0.55
C GLY A 32 -15.18 7.20 -0.94
N ASN A 33 -16.09 7.80 -1.74
CA ASN A 33 -16.08 7.66 -3.20
C ASN A 33 -15.69 8.94 -3.94
N ASN A 34 -15.22 9.95 -3.22
CA ASN A 34 -14.95 11.27 -3.79
C ASN A 34 -13.45 11.57 -3.98
N ILE A 35 -12.60 10.56 -3.80
CA ILE A 35 -11.14 10.68 -4.00
C ILE A 35 -10.74 9.63 -5.03
N SER A 36 -10.35 10.09 -6.21
CA SER A 36 -9.94 9.20 -7.32
C SER A 36 -8.42 9.10 -7.48
N SER A 37 -7.67 10.10 -7.00
CA SER A 37 -6.21 10.14 -7.07
C SER A 37 -5.60 10.83 -5.86
N LEU A 38 -4.39 10.44 -5.46
CA LEU A 38 -3.62 11.17 -4.47
C LEU A 38 -2.80 12.34 -5.07
N GLY A 39 -2.90 12.55 -6.40
CA GLY A 39 -2.37 13.72 -7.11
C GLY A 39 -0.92 14.06 -6.76
N CYS A 40 -0.69 15.27 -6.24
CA CYS A 40 0.65 15.79 -5.91
C CYS A 40 1.21 15.29 -4.56
N LEU A 41 0.49 14.44 -3.81
CA LEU A 41 1.02 13.87 -2.57
C LEU A 41 2.27 13.04 -2.85
N LYS A 42 3.40 13.39 -2.22
CA LYS A 42 4.68 12.70 -2.37
C LYS A 42 5.05 11.85 -1.16
N ARG A 43 4.75 12.33 0.06
CA ARG A 43 5.20 11.68 1.29
C ARG A 43 4.16 11.78 2.40
N VAL A 44 4.03 10.71 3.17
CA VAL A 44 3.26 10.69 4.42
C VAL A 44 4.21 10.41 5.58
N TYR A 45 4.28 11.34 6.53
CA TYR A 45 5.08 11.20 7.75
C TYR A 45 4.21 10.70 8.91
N GLY A 46 3.69 9.48 8.75
CA GLY A 46 2.80 8.79 9.66
C GLY A 46 2.26 7.54 9.02
N ASN A 47 1.06 7.12 9.44
CA ASN A 47 0.31 6.02 8.85
C ASN A 47 -0.61 6.51 7.72
N LEU A 48 -0.85 5.66 6.73
CA LEU A 48 -1.82 5.92 5.67
C LEU A 48 -2.73 4.71 5.45
N GLY A 49 -4.03 4.89 5.66
CA GLY A 49 -5.05 3.92 5.31
C GLY A 49 -5.87 4.36 4.11
N ILE A 50 -6.21 3.43 3.23
CA ILE A 50 -7.09 3.66 2.08
C ILE A 50 -8.22 2.64 2.11
N ASN A 51 -9.45 3.12 2.15
CA ASN A 51 -10.67 2.34 2.08
C ASN A 51 -11.63 2.99 1.08
N SER A 52 -11.32 2.91 -0.21
CA SER A 52 -12.09 3.56 -1.28
C SER A 52 -12.08 2.75 -2.56
N ASN A 53 -13.27 2.41 -3.05
CA ASN A 53 -13.43 1.74 -4.35
C ASN A 53 -13.25 2.67 -5.55
N HIS A 54 -13.11 3.99 -5.34
CA HIS A 54 -12.99 4.98 -6.41
C HIS A 54 -11.56 5.44 -6.66
N LEU A 55 -10.62 5.11 -5.75
CA LEU A 55 -9.22 5.43 -5.96
C LEU A 55 -8.66 4.61 -7.14
N ILE A 56 -8.09 5.32 -8.12
CA ILE A 56 -7.56 4.75 -9.36
C ILE A 56 -6.03 4.71 -9.31
N ASP A 57 -5.42 5.75 -8.73
CA ASP A 57 -3.96 5.87 -8.63
C ASP A 57 -3.51 6.52 -7.32
N LEU A 58 -2.25 6.29 -6.98
CA LEU A 58 -1.59 6.88 -5.81
C LEU A 58 -0.79 8.16 -6.17
N GLY A 59 -0.99 8.71 -7.38
CA GLY A 59 -0.35 9.93 -7.83
C GLY A 59 1.17 9.90 -7.73
N GLN A 60 1.74 10.92 -7.11
CA GLN A 60 3.19 11.06 -6.92
C GLN A 60 3.69 10.42 -5.61
N LEU A 61 2.86 9.69 -4.87
CA LEU A 61 3.23 9.10 -3.57
C LEU A 61 4.42 8.14 -3.75
N ASN A 62 5.52 8.43 -3.03
CA ASN A 62 6.74 7.63 -3.11
C ASN A 62 7.22 7.11 -1.75
N TYR A 63 6.67 7.62 -0.64
CA TYR A 63 7.08 7.25 0.71
C TYR A 63 5.95 7.35 1.72
N VAL A 64 5.81 6.31 2.56
CA VAL A 64 5.03 6.32 3.81
C VAL A 64 5.95 5.93 4.96
N LYS A 65 6.02 6.75 6.01
CA LYS A 65 6.97 6.57 7.11
C LYS A 65 6.68 5.35 7.97
N ASN A 66 5.41 5.11 8.27
CA ASN A 66 4.97 4.02 9.14
C ASN A 66 4.19 2.96 8.35
N ASP A 67 2.98 2.63 8.79
CA ASP A 67 2.16 1.60 8.19
C ASP A 67 1.31 2.15 7.03
N PHE A 68 1.15 1.33 6.00
CA PHE A 68 0.31 1.60 4.86
C PHE A 68 -0.64 0.43 4.63
N TRP A 69 -1.95 0.69 4.55
CA TRP A 69 -2.90 -0.37 4.22
C TRP A 69 -3.90 0.09 3.18
N ILE A 70 -4.26 -0.84 2.30
CA ILE A 70 -5.27 -0.65 1.26
C ILE A 70 -6.34 -1.71 1.46
N LEU A 71 -7.57 -1.26 1.69
CA LEU A 71 -8.76 -2.10 1.81
C LEU A 71 -9.78 -1.67 0.76
N LYS A 72 -10.42 -2.64 0.09
CA LYS A 72 -11.52 -2.40 -0.87
C LYS A 72 -11.20 -1.44 -2.03
N ALA A 73 -9.94 -1.23 -2.40
CA ALA A 73 -9.57 -0.39 -3.55
C ALA A 73 -9.61 -1.21 -4.85
N GLN A 74 -10.80 -1.48 -5.37
CA GLN A 74 -10.99 -2.38 -6.51
C GLN A 74 -10.47 -1.83 -7.85
N LYS A 75 -10.38 -0.50 -7.99
CA LYS A 75 -9.88 0.15 -9.22
C LYS A 75 -8.38 0.37 -9.21
N LEU A 76 -7.73 0.27 -8.04
CA LEU A 76 -6.29 0.44 -7.90
C LEU A 76 -5.58 -0.89 -8.20
N THR A 77 -4.78 -0.94 -9.25
CA THR A 77 -4.10 -2.15 -9.71
C THR A 77 -2.59 -2.14 -9.45
N SER A 78 -2.00 -0.97 -9.19
CA SER A 78 -0.55 -0.81 -8.95
C SER A 78 -0.27 0.12 -7.77
N LEU A 79 0.88 -0.10 -7.10
CA LEU A 79 1.43 0.85 -6.13
C LEU A 79 2.17 2.02 -6.79
N GLY A 80 2.28 2.05 -8.12
CA GLY A 80 2.79 3.16 -8.91
C GLY A 80 4.19 3.61 -8.48
N ASN A 81 4.30 4.85 -7.99
CA ASN A 81 5.57 5.49 -7.67
C ASN A 81 6.13 5.20 -6.28
N ILE A 82 5.42 4.45 -5.42
CA ILE A 82 5.90 4.13 -4.07
C ILE A 82 7.22 3.36 -4.15
N LYS A 83 8.25 3.88 -3.47
CA LYS A 83 9.59 3.28 -3.41
C LYS A 83 9.87 2.62 -2.06
N LYS A 84 9.33 3.18 -0.98
CA LYS A 84 9.63 2.73 0.39
C LYS A 84 8.44 2.90 1.31
N ILE A 85 8.17 1.87 2.11
CA ILE A 85 7.30 1.90 3.28
C ILE A 85 8.17 1.65 4.52
N GLY A 86 8.06 2.50 5.52
CA GLY A 86 8.95 2.45 6.68
C GLY A 86 8.67 1.28 7.62
N ARG A 87 7.41 0.82 7.70
CA ARG A 87 7.02 -0.32 8.55
C ARG A 87 6.27 -1.37 7.75
N THR A 88 4.97 -1.50 7.95
CA THR A 88 4.15 -2.56 7.36
C THR A 88 3.32 -2.05 6.18
N ILE A 89 3.17 -2.88 5.15
CA ILE A 89 2.18 -2.68 4.10
C ILE A 89 1.23 -3.88 4.04
N THR A 90 -0.08 -3.60 4.03
CA THR A 90 -1.13 -4.62 3.90
C THR A 90 -2.02 -4.30 2.72
N LEU A 91 -2.09 -5.24 1.74
CA LEU A 91 -2.83 -5.08 0.48
C LEU A 91 -3.97 -6.10 0.34
N ARG A 92 -4.49 -6.61 1.45
CA ARG A 92 -5.50 -7.67 1.45
C ARG A 92 -6.79 -7.24 0.76
N TYR A 93 -7.36 -8.17 -0.03
CA TYR A 93 -8.62 -7.97 -0.75
C TYR A 93 -8.61 -6.79 -1.74
N SER A 94 -7.43 -6.40 -2.21
CA SER A 94 -7.27 -5.41 -3.27
C SER A 94 -7.02 -6.09 -4.63
N ASN A 95 -7.26 -5.34 -5.71
CA ASN A 95 -6.93 -5.79 -7.06
C ASN A 95 -5.51 -5.41 -7.48
N ILE A 96 -4.65 -5.08 -6.52
CA ILE A 96 -3.24 -4.80 -6.79
C ILE A 96 -2.58 -6.05 -7.39
N ASP A 97 -2.10 -5.94 -8.61
CA ASP A 97 -1.39 -7.01 -9.33
C ASP A 97 0.08 -6.65 -9.62
N ASP A 98 0.46 -5.40 -9.38
CA ASP A 98 1.82 -4.88 -9.52
C ASP A 98 2.24 -4.01 -8.32
N LEU A 99 3.45 -4.27 -7.78
CA LEU A 99 4.04 -3.48 -6.71
C LEU A 99 4.67 -2.15 -7.20
N GLY A 100 4.57 -1.84 -8.48
CA GLY A 100 5.14 -0.61 -9.06
C GLY A 100 6.64 -0.49 -8.80
N LYS A 101 7.06 0.64 -8.26
CA LYS A 101 8.47 0.94 -7.94
C LYS A 101 8.89 0.55 -6.51
N LEU A 102 8.07 -0.21 -5.77
CA LEU A 102 8.36 -0.57 -4.37
C LEU A 102 9.63 -1.40 -4.26
N LYS A 103 10.62 -0.88 -3.53
CA LYS A 103 11.93 -1.53 -3.31
C LYS A 103 12.09 -2.05 -1.89
N THR A 104 11.59 -1.31 -0.91
CA THR A 104 11.89 -1.59 0.51
C THR A 104 10.63 -1.48 1.36
N VAL A 105 10.44 -2.48 2.22
CA VAL A 105 9.44 -2.49 3.31
C VAL A 105 10.16 -2.80 4.61
N GLY A 106 10.11 -1.88 5.57
CA GLY A 106 10.94 -1.98 6.78
C GLY A 106 10.55 -3.10 7.73
N ASN A 107 9.31 -3.58 7.68
CA ASN A 107 8.86 -4.70 8.50
C ASN A 107 8.11 -5.73 7.63
N THR A 108 6.80 -5.69 7.54
CA THR A 108 5.98 -6.73 6.90
C THR A 108 5.37 -6.28 5.58
N LEU A 109 5.50 -7.09 4.54
CA LEU A 109 4.70 -7.00 3.31
C LEU A 109 3.66 -8.13 3.29
N CYS A 110 2.38 -7.77 3.46
CA CYS A 110 1.27 -8.72 3.42
C CYS A 110 0.55 -8.67 2.06
N LEU A 111 0.73 -9.71 1.25
CA LEU A 111 0.11 -9.90 -0.07
C LEU A 111 -0.95 -11.02 -0.07
N ARG A 112 -1.47 -11.38 1.10
CA ARG A 112 -2.53 -12.37 1.21
C ARG A 112 -3.79 -11.88 0.50
N ASP A 113 -4.48 -12.80 -0.17
CA ASP A 113 -5.75 -12.53 -0.86
C ASP A 113 -5.67 -11.37 -1.89
N THR A 114 -4.51 -11.21 -2.54
CA THR A 114 -4.28 -10.25 -3.64
C THR A 114 -4.19 -10.95 -4.98
N THR A 115 -4.24 -10.17 -6.05
CA THR A 115 -4.01 -10.61 -7.44
C THR A 115 -2.57 -10.46 -7.90
N ILE A 116 -1.64 -10.10 -7.00
CA ILE A 116 -0.24 -9.82 -7.32
C ILE A 116 0.39 -10.88 -8.25
N LYS A 117 1.06 -10.43 -9.30
CA LYS A 117 1.67 -11.30 -10.32
C LYS A 117 3.18 -11.38 -10.18
N THR A 118 3.81 -10.32 -9.74
CA THR A 118 5.27 -10.21 -9.69
C THR A 118 5.76 -9.40 -8.48
N LEU A 119 6.98 -9.69 -8.04
CA LEU A 119 7.69 -8.99 -6.99
C LEU A 119 8.95 -8.29 -7.53
N SER A 120 9.05 -8.07 -8.84
CA SER A 120 10.26 -7.76 -9.61
C SER A 120 11.10 -6.60 -9.06
N ASN A 121 10.48 -5.56 -8.52
CA ASN A 121 11.18 -4.39 -8.00
C ASN A 121 11.52 -4.48 -6.50
N LEU A 122 10.90 -5.41 -5.76
CA LEU A 122 11.15 -5.58 -4.33
C LEU A 122 12.58 -6.08 -4.11
N ARG A 123 13.30 -5.49 -3.15
CA ARG A 123 14.68 -5.86 -2.81
C ARG A 123 14.85 -6.21 -1.35
N GLU A 124 14.06 -5.59 -0.47
CA GLU A 124 14.22 -5.80 0.96
C GLU A 124 12.89 -5.72 1.70
N VAL A 125 12.62 -6.71 2.53
CA VAL A 125 11.51 -6.76 3.47
C VAL A 125 11.85 -7.71 4.61
N HIS A 126 11.48 -7.37 5.84
CA HIS A 126 11.77 -8.25 6.98
C HIS A 126 10.90 -9.51 6.95
N ILE A 127 9.57 -9.37 6.87
CA ILE A 127 8.61 -10.49 6.80
C ILE A 127 7.78 -10.38 5.53
N LEU A 128 7.76 -11.47 4.74
CA LEU A 128 7.04 -11.55 3.48
C LEU A 128 5.90 -12.58 3.55
N LEU A 129 4.65 -12.11 3.49
CA LEU A 129 3.46 -12.95 3.53
C LEU A 129 2.87 -13.07 2.12
N LEU A 130 3.07 -14.22 1.48
CA LEU A 130 2.77 -14.47 0.07
C LEU A 130 1.57 -15.38 -0.14
N PRO A 131 0.85 -15.24 -1.26
CA PRO A 131 -0.05 -16.28 -1.74
C PRO A 131 0.72 -17.56 -2.11
N ASP A 132 0.11 -18.73 -1.92
CA ASP A 132 0.70 -20.05 -2.21
C ASP A 132 1.26 -20.20 -3.63
N ARG A 133 0.74 -19.48 -4.62
CA ARG A 133 1.23 -19.50 -6.01
C ARG A 133 2.67 -19.04 -6.18
N PHE A 134 3.27 -18.44 -5.13
CA PHE A 134 4.68 -18.03 -5.13
C PHE A 134 5.64 -19.09 -4.56
N LYS A 135 5.16 -20.23 -4.01
CA LYS A 135 6.02 -21.26 -3.37
C LYS A 135 7.15 -21.77 -4.28
N ASN A 136 6.87 -21.88 -5.59
CA ASN A 136 7.83 -22.42 -6.56
C ASN A 136 8.45 -21.31 -7.45
N LYS A 137 8.33 -20.04 -7.07
CA LYS A 137 8.95 -18.93 -7.80
C LYS A 137 10.28 -18.56 -7.17
N ASN A 138 11.27 -18.30 -8.02
CA ASN A 138 12.54 -17.75 -7.54
C ASN A 138 12.31 -16.33 -7.03
N ILE A 139 12.56 -16.12 -5.74
CA ILE A 139 12.48 -14.85 -5.03
C ILE A 139 13.77 -14.55 -4.22
N ASP A 140 14.87 -15.26 -4.51
CA ASP A 140 16.15 -15.15 -3.79
C ASP A 140 16.80 -13.77 -3.93
N PHE A 141 16.36 -12.98 -4.92
CA PHE A 141 16.79 -11.61 -5.10
C PHE A 141 16.23 -10.63 -4.04
N ILE A 142 15.30 -11.11 -3.17
CA ILE A 142 14.70 -10.33 -2.10
C ILE A 142 15.40 -10.66 -0.78
N LYS A 143 16.04 -9.68 -0.17
CA LYS A 143 16.57 -9.81 1.19
C LYS A 143 15.42 -9.84 2.19
N THR A 144 15.22 -10.98 2.84
CA THR A 144 14.15 -11.19 3.83
C THR A 144 14.59 -12.14 4.93
N THR A 145 14.00 -12.03 6.12
CA THR A 145 14.28 -12.93 7.25
C THR A 145 13.22 -14.00 7.40
N GLU A 146 12.01 -13.76 6.92
CA GLU A 146 10.92 -14.71 7.06
C GLU A 146 9.97 -14.65 5.86
N ILE A 147 9.61 -15.82 5.31
CA ILE A 147 8.61 -15.96 4.27
C ILE A 147 7.53 -16.93 4.75
N LYS A 148 6.27 -16.49 4.69
CA LYS A 148 5.09 -17.33 4.94
C LYS A 148 4.18 -17.37 3.73
N TYR A 149 3.67 -18.56 3.39
CA TYR A 149 2.76 -18.78 2.27
C TYR A 149 1.34 -19.05 2.77
N PHE A 150 0.35 -18.52 2.08
CA PHE A 150 -1.06 -18.63 2.45
C PHE A 150 -1.93 -19.00 1.25
N ARG A 151 -2.88 -19.90 1.46
CA ARG A 151 -3.95 -20.12 0.49
C ARG A 151 -4.82 -18.88 0.42
N ASN A 152 -5.01 -18.35 -0.78
CA ASN A 152 -6.00 -17.30 -0.98
C ASN A 152 -7.39 -17.86 -0.65
N LYS A 153 -8.13 -17.17 0.22
CA LYS A 153 -9.55 -17.47 0.40
C LYS A 153 -10.25 -17.12 -0.92
N LYS A 154 -11.05 -18.06 -1.45
CA LYS A 154 -11.94 -17.76 -2.59
C LYS A 154 -12.75 -16.52 -2.19
N LYS A 155 -12.79 -15.50 -3.06
CA LYS A 155 -13.78 -14.43 -2.90
C LYS A 155 -15.14 -15.11 -2.85
N ILE A 156 -15.82 -15.02 -1.71
CA ILE A 156 -17.26 -15.26 -1.67
C ILE A 156 -17.85 -14.05 -2.40
N VAL A 157 -18.35 -14.33 -3.59
CA VAL A 157 -19.02 -13.35 -4.46
C VAL A 157 -20.34 -12.97 -3.82
#